data_1237da9d026bdd577adc06ac42680454
#
_entry.id   1237da9d026bdd577adc06ac42680454
#
_cell.length_a   1.000
_cell.length_b   1.000
_cell.length_c   1.000
_cell.angle_alpha   90.00
_cell.angle_beta   90.00
_cell.angle_gamma   90.00
#
_symmetry.space_group_name_H-M   'P 1'
#
loop_
_entity.id
_entity.type
_entity.pdbx_description
1 polymer ?
#
loop_
_entity_poly.entity_id
_entity_poly.type
_entity_poly.pdbx_seq_one_letter_code
_entity_poly.pdbx_strand_id
1 'polypeptide(L)'
;MVNKVETGFIRTEADEVHYNLHIMLRIELEVEVIGKNLEVPDLPEVWNSKFKEYFDRDVEKSSDGILQDVHWSIGAFGYFPTYTLGNLNAGCLFEKMQEDIPSLADGFEKGDVSLATTWLTDNIHQHGSLYEPADLIKKATGKAFTSEPFLNYLDEKFSDIYEI
;
A
#
# COMPACT_ATOMS: atom_id res chain seq x y z
N MET A 1 -3.34 20.73 -1.53
CA MET A 1 -2.36 20.30 -0.52
C MET A 1 -2.03 18.85 -0.85
N VAL A 2 -0.76 18.50 -1.02
CA VAL A 2 -0.35 17.15 -1.49
C VAL A 2 -0.70 16.06 -0.46
N ASN A 3 -0.62 16.38 0.83
CA ASN A 3 -0.86 15.45 1.93
C ASN A 3 -2.25 15.64 2.58
N LYS A 4 -3.28 15.98 1.79
CA LYS A 4 -4.65 16.03 2.30
C LYS A 4 -5.16 14.60 2.48
N VAL A 5 -5.65 14.28 3.67
CA VAL A 5 -6.32 13.01 3.98
C VAL A 5 -7.82 13.21 3.80
N GLU A 6 -8.42 12.51 2.85
CA GLU A 6 -9.84 12.59 2.53
C GLU A 6 -10.32 11.30 1.85
N THR A 7 -11.42 10.75 2.30
CA THR A 7 -12.01 9.57 1.67
C THR A 7 -12.42 9.86 0.21
N GLY A 8 -11.98 9.03 -0.72
CA GLY A 8 -12.30 9.11 -2.14
C GLY A 8 -12.86 7.80 -2.65
N PHE A 9 -13.54 7.83 -3.82
CA PHE A 9 -14.06 6.62 -4.44
C PHE A 9 -12.98 5.84 -5.19
N ILE A 10 -12.04 6.54 -5.81
CA ILE A 10 -11.08 5.97 -6.77
C ILE A 10 -9.76 5.63 -6.07
N ARG A 11 -9.42 4.34 -6.10
CA ARG A 11 -8.21 3.81 -5.45
C ARG A 11 -6.92 4.52 -5.88
N THR A 12 -6.75 4.76 -7.18
CA THR A 12 -5.53 5.37 -7.72
C THR A 12 -5.38 6.86 -7.39
N GLU A 13 -6.42 7.48 -6.85
CA GLU A 13 -6.44 8.87 -6.40
C GLU A 13 -6.43 8.98 -4.87
N ALA A 14 -6.48 7.85 -4.15
CA ALA A 14 -6.49 7.83 -2.71
C ALA A 14 -5.16 8.32 -2.11
N ASP A 15 -5.27 8.98 -0.96
CA ASP A 15 -4.12 9.34 -0.14
C ASP A 15 -3.46 8.12 0.52
N GLU A 16 -2.29 8.32 1.12
CA GLU A 16 -1.51 7.22 1.71
C GLU A 16 -2.23 6.49 2.85
N VAL A 17 -3.10 7.18 3.58
CA VAL A 17 -3.86 6.59 4.70
C VAL A 17 -4.94 5.65 4.17
N HIS A 18 -5.71 6.11 3.17
CA HIS A 18 -6.86 5.36 2.65
C HIS A 18 -6.49 4.33 1.58
N TYR A 19 -5.35 4.47 0.89
CA TYR A 19 -4.99 3.60 -0.22
C TYR A 19 -5.04 2.11 0.14
N ASN A 20 -4.47 1.74 1.27
CA ASN A 20 -4.43 0.32 1.67
C ASN A 20 -5.81 -0.22 2.07
N LEU A 21 -6.73 0.62 2.55
CA LEU A 21 -8.12 0.23 2.80
C LEU A 21 -8.83 -0.13 1.50
N HIS A 22 -8.59 0.61 0.42
CA HIS A 22 -9.08 0.23 -0.91
C HIS A 22 -8.57 -1.13 -1.38
N ILE A 23 -7.33 -1.46 -1.06
CA ILE A 23 -6.76 -2.78 -1.39
C ILE A 23 -7.40 -3.87 -0.52
N MET A 24 -7.55 -3.64 0.80
CA MET A 24 -8.15 -4.61 1.73
C MET A 24 -9.57 -4.98 1.30
N LEU A 25 -10.41 -4.00 0.93
CA LEU A 25 -11.75 -4.24 0.42
C LEU A 25 -11.74 -5.23 -0.76
N ARG A 26 -10.81 -5.05 -1.71
CA ARG A 26 -10.68 -5.92 -2.88
C ARG A 26 -10.23 -7.33 -2.53
N ILE A 27 -9.27 -7.44 -1.61
CA ILE A 27 -8.77 -8.75 -1.13
C ILE A 27 -9.90 -9.54 -0.49
N GLU A 28 -10.70 -8.89 0.36
CA GLU A 28 -11.83 -9.54 1.02
C GLU A 28 -12.84 -10.06 0.01
N LEU A 29 -13.18 -9.27 -1.01
CA LEU A 29 -14.10 -9.71 -2.07
C LEU A 29 -13.50 -10.85 -2.90
N GLU A 30 -12.21 -10.79 -3.24
CA GLU A 30 -11.56 -11.90 -3.96
C GLU A 30 -11.60 -13.20 -3.15
N VAL A 31 -11.32 -13.13 -1.84
CA VAL A 31 -11.40 -14.31 -0.95
C VAL A 31 -12.81 -14.90 -0.92
N GLU A 32 -13.84 -14.06 -0.83
CA GLU A 32 -15.25 -14.52 -0.82
C GLU A 32 -15.66 -15.16 -2.16
N VAL A 33 -15.30 -14.54 -3.28
CA VAL A 33 -15.63 -15.06 -4.62
C VAL A 33 -14.87 -16.36 -4.92
N ILE A 34 -13.57 -16.39 -4.68
CA ILE A 34 -12.76 -17.59 -4.94
C ILE A 34 -13.11 -18.71 -3.96
N GLY A 35 -13.43 -18.36 -2.72
CA GLY A 35 -13.95 -19.30 -1.71
C GLY A 35 -15.36 -19.83 -2.00
N LYS A 36 -16.05 -19.30 -3.02
CA LYS A 36 -17.43 -19.62 -3.40
C LYS A 36 -18.47 -19.32 -2.31
N ASN A 37 -18.18 -18.32 -1.48
CA ASN A 37 -19.13 -17.81 -0.49
C ASN A 37 -19.97 -16.66 -1.07
N LEU A 38 -19.54 -16.08 -2.20
CA LEU A 38 -20.18 -14.95 -2.86
C LEU A 38 -20.32 -15.23 -4.36
N GLU A 39 -21.55 -15.10 -4.87
CA GLU A 39 -21.82 -15.23 -6.30
C GLU A 39 -21.52 -13.90 -7.02
N VAL A 40 -21.05 -14.00 -8.27
CA VAL A 40 -20.65 -12.82 -9.07
C VAL A 40 -21.76 -11.76 -9.21
N PRO A 41 -23.05 -12.12 -9.40
CA PRO A 41 -24.14 -11.14 -9.46
C PRO A 41 -24.30 -10.28 -8.20
N ASP A 42 -23.90 -10.79 -7.04
CA ASP A 42 -24.08 -10.11 -5.74
C ASP A 42 -22.90 -9.17 -5.41
N LEU A 43 -21.81 -9.27 -6.17
CA LEU A 43 -20.59 -8.48 -5.97
C LEU A 43 -20.84 -6.95 -5.87
N PRO A 44 -21.69 -6.32 -6.70
CA PRO A 44 -21.91 -4.88 -6.60
C PRO A 44 -22.53 -4.47 -5.26
N GLU A 45 -23.46 -5.25 -4.73
CA GLU A 45 -24.11 -4.97 -3.45
C GLU A 45 -23.13 -5.13 -2.28
N VAL A 46 -22.37 -6.21 -2.29
CA VAL A 46 -21.35 -6.48 -1.23
C VAL A 46 -20.24 -5.44 -1.29
N TRP A 47 -19.80 -5.04 -2.50
CA TRP A 47 -18.85 -3.93 -2.66
C TRP A 47 -19.37 -2.64 -2.00
N ASN A 48 -20.59 -2.23 -2.33
CA ASN A 48 -21.18 -1.00 -1.80
C ASN A 48 -21.31 -1.03 -0.28
N SER A 49 -21.71 -2.17 0.28
CA SER A 49 -21.80 -2.36 1.73
C SER A 49 -20.44 -2.22 2.41
N LYS A 50 -19.41 -2.91 1.90
CA LYS A 50 -18.04 -2.82 2.44
C LYS A 50 -17.43 -1.43 2.24
N PHE A 51 -17.72 -0.80 1.11
CA PHE A 51 -17.25 0.56 0.86
C PHE A 51 -17.83 1.55 1.86
N LYS A 52 -19.13 1.41 2.17
CA LYS A 52 -19.80 2.22 3.21
C LYS A 52 -19.19 1.97 4.59
N GLU A 53 -18.88 0.72 4.92
CA GLU A 53 -18.23 0.34 6.18
C GLU A 53 -16.85 1.00 6.34
N TYR A 54 -16.03 0.98 5.28
CA TYR A 54 -14.63 1.45 5.33
C TYR A 54 -14.49 2.97 5.21
N PHE A 55 -15.35 3.61 4.40
CA PHE A 55 -15.17 5.01 3.99
C PHE A 55 -16.33 5.92 4.41
N ASP A 56 -17.38 5.37 5.02
CA ASP A 56 -18.64 6.08 5.36
C ASP A 56 -19.27 6.82 4.15
N ARG A 57 -19.16 6.24 2.95
CA ARG A 57 -19.69 6.83 1.71
C ARG A 57 -20.52 5.81 0.93
N ASP A 58 -21.59 6.29 0.30
CA ASP A 58 -22.46 5.49 -0.54
C ASP A 58 -22.01 5.56 -1.99
N VAL A 59 -21.82 4.40 -2.64
CA VAL A 59 -21.42 4.30 -4.05
C VAL A 59 -22.67 4.34 -4.92
N GLU A 60 -22.82 5.40 -5.72
CA GLU A 60 -24.00 5.59 -6.59
C GLU A 60 -23.81 4.99 -7.99
N LYS A 61 -22.55 4.94 -8.46
CA LYS A 61 -22.21 4.48 -9.83
C LYS A 61 -21.21 3.34 -9.76
N SER A 62 -21.43 2.31 -10.56
CA SER A 62 -20.51 1.18 -10.65
C SER A 62 -19.09 1.57 -11.11
N SER A 63 -18.96 2.67 -11.88
CA SER A 63 -17.66 3.24 -12.27
C SER A 63 -16.85 3.79 -11.08
N ASP A 64 -17.55 4.26 -10.05
CA ASP A 64 -16.93 4.75 -8.80
C ASP A 64 -16.77 3.62 -7.77
N GLY A 65 -17.27 2.44 -8.11
CA GLY A 65 -17.26 1.24 -7.29
C GLY A 65 -16.53 0.08 -7.96
N ILE A 66 -17.23 -1.04 -8.09
CA ILE A 66 -16.67 -2.33 -8.52
C ILE A 66 -16.03 -2.32 -9.93
N LEU A 67 -16.43 -1.41 -10.81
CA LEU A 67 -15.91 -1.34 -12.18
C LEU A 67 -14.74 -0.36 -12.36
N GLN A 68 -14.17 0.19 -11.29
CA GLN A 68 -13.08 1.15 -11.41
C GLN A 68 -11.72 0.53 -11.79
N ASP A 69 -11.52 -0.76 -11.55
CA ASP A 69 -10.26 -1.46 -11.82
C ASP A 69 -10.42 -2.49 -12.96
N VAL A 70 -9.37 -2.69 -13.76
CA VAL A 70 -9.36 -3.66 -14.86
C VAL A 70 -8.96 -5.08 -14.44
N HIS A 71 -8.46 -5.26 -13.22
CA HIS A 71 -7.81 -6.49 -12.74
C HIS A 71 -8.69 -7.73 -12.93
N TRP A 72 -9.91 -7.69 -12.46
CA TRP A 72 -10.81 -8.86 -12.55
C TRP A 72 -11.24 -9.14 -13.98
N SER A 73 -11.42 -8.12 -14.81
CA SER A 73 -11.81 -8.30 -16.22
C SER A 73 -10.70 -8.96 -17.07
N ILE A 74 -9.44 -8.86 -16.65
CA ILE A 74 -8.31 -9.55 -17.29
C ILE A 74 -7.86 -10.83 -16.56
N GLY A 75 -8.64 -11.26 -15.55
CA GLY A 75 -8.34 -12.47 -14.79
C GLY A 75 -7.23 -12.36 -13.76
N ALA A 76 -6.82 -11.13 -13.38
CA ALA A 76 -5.74 -10.88 -12.42
C ALA A 76 -6.25 -10.96 -10.97
N PHE A 77 -6.86 -12.07 -10.60
CA PHE A 77 -7.25 -12.37 -9.20
C PHE A 77 -6.00 -12.63 -8.35
N GLY A 78 -6.01 -12.18 -7.10
CA GLY A 78 -4.89 -12.31 -6.17
C GLY A 78 -3.77 -11.29 -6.42
N TYR A 79 -3.95 -10.33 -7.34
CA TYR A 79 -2.95 -9.33 -7.64
C TYR A 79 -2.99 -8.15 -6.65
N PHE A 80 -4.16 -7.76 -6.15
CA PHE A 80 -4.32 -6.60 -5.27
C PHE A 80 -3.44 -6.62 -4.01
N PRO A 81 -3.20 -7.77 -3.35
CA PRO A 81 -2.31 -7.81 -2.18
C PRO A 81 -0.91 -7.27 -2.46
N THR A 82 -0.40 -7.39 -3.70
CA THR A 82 0.95 -6.97 -4.07
C THR A 82 1.18 -5.48 -3.88
N TYR A 83 0.14 -4.66 -4.00
CA TYR A 83 0.23 -3.21 -3.79
C TYR A 83 0.49 -2.87 -2.32
N THR A 84 -0.29 -3.43 -1.40
CA THR A 84 -0.07 -3.24 0.04
C THR A 84 1.26 -3.83 0.48
N LEU A 85 1.62 -5.03 0.00
CA LEU A 85 2.94 -5.63 0.28
C LEU A 85 4.08 -4.72 -0.18
N GLY A 86 3.93 -4.04 -1.33
CA GLY A 86 4.87 -3.04 -1.80
C GLY A 86 5.04 -1.88 -0.82
N ASN A 87 3.93 -1.33 -0.33
CA ASN A 87 3.94 -0.24 0.65
C ASN A 87 4.57 -0.67 1.98
N LEU A 88 4.25 -1.87 2.48
CA LEU A 88 4.82 -2.41 3.71
C LEU A 88 6.34 -2.66 3.57
N ASN A 89 6.77 -3.21 2.42
CA ASN A 89 8.19 -3.37 2.12
C ASN A 89 8.90 -2.02 2.08
N ALA A 90 8.30 -1.01 1.46
CA ALA A 90 8.86 0.35 1.41
C ALA A 90 9.03 0.92 2.83
N GLY A 91 8.05 0.72 3.73
CA GLY A 91 8.16 1.12 5.14
C GLY A 91 9.34 0.45 5.85
N CYS A 92 9.47 -0.88 5.71
CA CYS A 92 10.60 -1.62 6.30
C CYS A 92 11.97 -1.15 5.79
N LEU A 93 12.07 -0.91 4.49
CA LEU A 93 13.32 -0.45 3.87
C LEU A 93 13.64 0.99 4.25
N PHE A 94 12.64 1.86 4.32
CA PHE A 94 12.80 3.25 4.66
C PHE A 94 13.25 3.43 6.13
N GLU A 95 12.63 2.72 7.08
CA GLU A 95 13.06 2.69 8.48
C GLU A 95 14.55 2.33 8.57
N LYS A 96 14.96 1.24 7.91
CA LYS A 96 16.35 0.78 7.94
C LYS A 96 17.30 1.76 7.26
N MET A 97 16.88 2.37 6.16
CA MET A 97 17.66 3.37 5.44
C MET A 97 17.93 4.61 6.31
N GLN A 98 16.92 5.04 7.09
CA GLN A 98 17.08 6.15 8.04
C GLN A 98 18.05 5.79 9.18
N GLU A 99 18.03 4.54 9.67
CA GLU A 99 19.01 4.05 10.65
C GLU A 99 20.45 4.09 10.11
N ASP A 100 20.63 3.66 8.85
CA ASP A 100 21.96 3.53 8.23
C ASP A 100 22.53 4.87 7.72
N ILE A 101 21.66 5.82 7.37
CA ILE A 101 22.04 7.10 6.73
C ILE A 101 21.43 8.27 7.53
N PRO A 102 22.08 8.74 8.59
CA PRO A 102 21.56 9.86 9.40
C PRO A 102 21.33 11.17 8.61
N SER A 103 22.02 11.36 7.49
CA SER A 103 21.87 12.53 6.61
C SER A 103 20.85 12.36 5.49
N LEU A 104 20.04 11.30 5.51
CA LEU A 104 19.08 10.99 4.44
C LEU A 104 18.06 12.12 4.23
N ALA A 105 17.49 12.63 5.32
CA ALA A 105 16.52 13.72 5.28
C ALA A 105 17.12 14.99 4.68
N ASP A 106 18.35 15.37 5.07
CA ASP A 106 19.06 16.53 4.52
C ASP A 106 19.27 16.41 3.00
N GLY A 107 19.49 15.19 2.50
CA GLY A 107 19.59 14.92 1.07
C GLY A 107 18.26 15.18 0.37
N PHE A 108 17.18 14.64 0.89
CA PHE A 108 15.84 14.82 0.32
C PHE A 108 15.38 16.26 0.29
N GLU A 109 15.66 17.05 1.34
CA GLU A 109 15.36 18.49 1.38
C GLU A 109 16.06 19.26 0.26
N LYS A 110 17.24 18.81 -0.15
CA LYS A 110 18.03 19.39 -1.26
C LYS A 110 17.69 18.79 -2.63
N GLY A 111 16.74 17.84 -2.68
CA GLY A 111 16.39 17.10 -3.90
C GLY A 111 17.46 16.07 -4.31
N ASP A 112 18.39 15.72 -3.42
CA ASP A 112 19.41 14.70 -3.67
C ASP A 112 18.97 13.34 -3.14
N VAL A 113 18.68 12.42 -4.05
CA VAL A 113 18.27 11.04 -3.77
C VAL A 113 19.42 10.03 -3.90
N SER A 114 20.65 10.49 -4.11
CA SER A 114 21.80 9.63 -4.42
C SER A 114 22.11 8.64 -3.30
N LEU A 115 22.03 9.07 -2.05
CA LEU A 115 22.26 8.21 -0.88
C LEU A 115 21.23 7.07 -0.82
N ALA A 116 19.94 7.39 -1.00
CA ALA A 116 18.87 6.39 -1.02
C ALA A 116 19.04 5.41 -2.18
N THR A 117 19.35 5.91 -3.38
CA THR A 117 19.54 5.08 -4.58
C THR A 117 20.75 4.14 -4.41
N THR A 118 21.86 4.62 -3.84
CA THR A 118 23.04 3.80 -3.57
C THR A 118 22.70 2.71 -2.56
N TRP A 119 22.07 3.06 -1.45
CA TRP A 119 21.66 2.09 -0.43
C TRP A 119 20.75 1.01 -1.00
N LEU A 120 19.73 1.39 -1.81
CA LEU A 120 18.84 0.45 -2.48
C LEU A 120 19.59 -0.46 -3.47
N THR A 121 20.57 0.09 -4.19
CA THR A 121 21.39 -0.69 -5.12
C THR A 121 22.19 -1.75 -4.37
N ASP A 122 22.83 -1.38 -3.26
CA ASP A 122 23.70 -2.26 -2.50
C ASP A 122 22.93 -3.31 -1.68
N ASN A 123 21.73 -3.00 -1.21
CA ASN A 123 20.96 -3.90 -0.34
C ASN A 123 19.85 -4.66 -1.07
N ILE A 124 19.35 -4.16 -2.19
CA ILE A 124 18.21 -4.75 -2.92
C ILE A 124 18.56 -5.07 -4.37
N HIS A 125 18.87 -4.04 -5.19
CA HIS A 125 18.87 -4.19 -6.65
C HIS A 125 19.95 -5.15 -7.15
N GLN A 126 21.15 -5.13 -6.54
CA GLN A 126 22.25 -6.03 -6.93
C GLN A 126 21.93 -7.52 -6.77
N HIS A 127 20.93 -7.85 -5.96
CA HIS A 127 20.53 -9.24 -5.72
C HIS A 127 19.57 -9.76 -6.79
N GLY A 128 18.90 -8.89 -7.55
CA GLY A 128 17.90 -9.29 -8.55
C GLY A 128 16.83 -10.21 -7.93
N SER A 129 16.59 -11.35 -8.56
CA SER A 129 15.62 -12.37 -8.12
C SER A 129 16.28 -13.55 -7.37
N LEU A 130 17.44 -13.34 -6.72
CA LEU A 130 18.17 -14.42 -6.05
C LEU A 130 17.48 -14.91 -4.76
N TYR A 131 16.74 -14.04 -4.09
CA TYR A 131 16.06 -14.33 -2.84
C TYR A 131 14.55 -14.23 -3.00
N GLU A 132 13.81 -15.02 -2.21
CA GLU A 132 12.38 -14.77 -2.02
C GLU A 132 12.16 -13.39 -1.38
N PRO A 133 11.05 -12.69 -1.68
CA PRO A 133 10.84 -11.31 -1.22
C PRO A 133 11.01 -11.10 0.29
N ALA A 134 10.44 -12.00 1.11
CA ALA A 134 10.55 -11.91 2.57
C ALA A 134 11.99 -12.09 3.07
N ASP A 135 12.76 -12.98 2.42
CA ASP A 135 14.17 -13.23 2.75
C ASP A 135 15.05 -12.04 2.34
N LEU A 136 14.75 -11.41 1.21
CA LEU A 136 15.45 -10.21 0.76
C LEU A 136 15.24 -9.05 1.74
N ILE A 137 13.99 -8.80 2.16
CA ILE A 137 13.68 -7.78 3.16
C ILE A 137 14.42 -8.08 4.47
N LYS A 138 14.36 -9.31 4.96
CA LYS A 138 15.06 -9.71 6.18
C LYS A 138 16.58 -9.54 6.06
N LYS A 139 17.14 -9.84 4.89
CA LYS A 139 18.58 -9.65 4.62
C LYS A 139 18.96 -8.18 4.64
N ALA A 140 18.16 -7.32 4.00
CA ALA A 140 18.43 -5.88 3.89
C ALA A 140 18.23 -5.14 5.23
N THR A 141 17.20 -5.52 6.00
CA THR A 141 16.80 -4.82 7.22
C THR A 141 17.33 -5.47 8.52
N GLY A 142 17.71 -6.74 8.47
CA GLY A 142 18.03 -7.55 9.65
C GLY A 142 16.81 -7.96 10.49
N LYS A 143 15.60 -7.52 10.11
CA LYS A 143 14.33 -7.76 10.82
C LYS A 143 13.38 -8.63 9.98
N ALA A 144 12.48 -9.33 10.63
CA ALA A 144 11.37 -9.99 9.91
C ALA A 144 10.43 -8.93 9.34
N PHE A 145 9.81 -9.25 8.19
CA PHE A 145 8.79 -8.40 7.58
C PHE A 145 7.59 -8.21 8.52
N THR A 146 7.18 -6.95 8.75
CA THR A 146 5.99 -6.57 9.52
C THR A 146 5.35 -5.30 8.93
N SER A 147 4.13 -4.98 9.35
CA SER A 147 3.45 -3.74 8.98
C SER A 147 3.87 -2.53 9.85
N GLU A 148 4.52 -2.78 10.97
CA GLU A 148 4.82 -1.77 11.98
C GLU A 148 5.61 -0.56 11.45
N PRO A 149 6.69 -0.72 10.66
CA PRO A 149 7.44 0.43 10.13
C PRO A 149 6.60 1.35 9.24
N PHE A 150 5.69 0.77 8.44
CA PHE A 150 4.81 1.56 7.59
C PHE A 150 3.74 2.31 8.41
N LEU A 151 3.17 1.65 9.43
CA LEU A 151 2.18 2.28 10.31
C LEU A 151 2.81 3.42 11.13
N ASN A 152 4.02 3.21 11.66
CA ASN A 152 4.77 4.25 12.37
C ASN A 152 5.06 5.45 11.46
N TYR A 153 5.48 5.19 10.22
CA TYR A 153 5.69 6.25 9.22
C TYR A 153 4.42 7.08 8.98
N LEU A 154 3.26 6.44 8.84
CA LEU A 154 1.99 7.16 8.65
C LEU A 154 1.64 7.97 9.89
N ASP A 155 1.75 7.37 11.07
CA ASP A 155 1.44 8.02 12.34
C ASP A 155 2.32 9.27 12.57
N GLU A 156 3.63 9.13 12.48
CA GLU A 156 4.58 10.23 12.62
C GLU A 156 4.32 11.35 11.60
N LYS A 157 4.19 11.00 10.32
CA LYS A 157 3.99 11.96 9.24
C LYS A 157 2.70 12.76 9.41
N PHE A 158 1.59 12.06 9.64
CA PHE A 158 0.30 12.74 9.67
C PHE A 158 0.01 13.40 11.02
N SER A 159 0.58 12.89 12.12
CA SER A 159 0.55 13.62 13.40
C SER A 159 1.29 14.96 13.32
N ASP A 160 2.46 14.99 12.66
CA ASP A 160 3.20 16.23 12.44
C ASP A 160 2.43 17.21 11.54
N ILE A 161 1.89 16.72 10.40
CA ILE A 161 1.18 17.57 9.44
C ILE A 161 -0.13 18.14 9.97
N TYR A 162 -0.85 17.37 10.79
CA TYR A 162 -2.16 17.75 11.33
C TYR A 162 -2.10 18.27 12.76
N GLU A 163 -0.94 18.29 13.39
CA GLU A 163 -0.69 18.77 14.75
C GLU A 163 -1.58 18.04 15.81
N ILE A 164 -1.66 16.68 15.71
CA ILE A 164 -2.47 15.82 16.58
C ILE A 164 -1.61 14.85 17.40
#